data_3a52402c592783e2aab8cce809510308
#
_entry.id   3a52402c592783e2aab8cce809510308
#
_cell.length_a   1.000
_cell.length_b   1.000
_cell.length_c   1.000
_cell.angle_alpha   90.00
_cell.angle_beta   90.00
_cell.angle_gamma   90.00
#
_symmetry.space_group_name_H-M   'P 1'
#
loop_
_entity.id
_entity.type
_entity.pdbx_description
1 polymer ?
#
loop_
_entity_poly.entity_id
_entity_poly.type
_entity_poly.pdbx_seq_one_letter_code
_entity_poly.pdbx_strand_id
1 'polypeptide(L)'
;YIGEGEVSYRKLLDIYKESRKNGDSRQEFLRKAAGIPGIYVPSLYEVTYEEDGTIRSFLPTAPVVPEKVEKQLVMEMTESVYPEKPLVPFIKATQDRVVLEIMRGCIRGCRFCQAGMIYRPVREKNVERLKELAYRMLKNTGHEEISLSSLSSSDYRSLEELVTFLIDTFHGKGVNVSLPSLRIDAFSLDVMSKVQDVKKSSLTFAPEAGSQ
;
A
#
# COMPACT_ATOMS: atom_id res chain seq x y z
N TYR A 1 4.83 -9.55 -10.37
CA TYR A 1 5.48 -9.33 -9.08
C TYR A 1 4.47 -9.66 -7.97
N ILE A 2 4.87 -10.47 -7.01
CA ILE A 2 4.03 -10.91 -5.90
C ILE A 2 4.54 -10.27 -4.60
N GLY A 3 3.72 -9.36 -4.03
CA GLY A 3 4.04 -8.63 -2.82
C GLY A 3 4.46 -7.18 -3.04
N GLU A 4 5.31 -6.67 -2.16
CA GLU A 4 5.66 -5.25 -2.04
C GLU A 4 6.96 -4.94 -2.78
N GLY A 5 6.91 -3.94 -3.64
CA GLY A 5 7.98 -3.64 -4.61
C GLY A 5 9.28 -3.13 -4.00
N GLU A 6 9.23 -2.52 -2.82
CA GLU A 6 10.37 -1.93 -2.15
C GLU A 6 11.52 -2.93 -1.94
N VAL A 7 11.18 -4.23 -1.78
CA VAL A 7 12.17 -5.28 -1.48
C VAL A 7 13.07 -5.58 -2.67
N SER A 8 12.50 -5.78 -3.86
CA SER A 8 13.27 -6.29 -5.00
C SER A 8 12.94 -5.66 -6.35
N TYR A 9 11.99 -4.73 -6.43
CA TYR A 9 11.61 -4.12 -7.71
C TYR A 9 12.77 -3.36 -8.37
N ARG A 10 13.67 -2.76 -7.57
CA ARG A 10 14.89 -2.12 -8.09
C ARG A 10 15.77 -3.10 -8.86
N LYS A 11 15.93 -4.33 -8.36
CA LYS A 11 16.69 -5.38 -9.05
C LYS A 11 16.09 -5.72 -10.41
N LEU A 12 14.76 -5.76 -10.51
CA LEU A 12 14.08 -5.96 -11.79
C LEU A 12 14.40 -4.85 -12.80
N LEU A 13 14.37 -3.59 -12.35
CA LEU A 13 14.72 -2.44 -13.21
C LEU A 13 16.18 -2.47 -13.65
N ASP A 14 17.09 -2.88 -12.79
CA ASP A 14 18.52 -2.97 -13.11
C ASP A 14 18.76 -4.07 -14.16
N ILE A 15 18.16 -5.27 -13.99
CA ILE A 15 18.20 -6.34 -14.98
C ILE A 15 17.55 -5.90 -16.29
N TYR A 16 16.44 -5.16 -16.25
CA TYR A 16 15.82 -4.64 -17.46
C TYR A 16 16.74 -3.70 -18.23
N LYS A 17 17.40 -2.76 -17.54
CA LYS A 17 18.37 -1.82 -18.16
C LYS A 17 19.56 -2.55 -18.77
N GLU A 18 20.09 -3.54 -18.05
CA GLU A 18 21.20 -4.38 -18.53
C GLU A 18 20.81 -5.17 -19.77
N SER A 19 19.66 -5.85 -19.74
CA SER A 19 19.14 -6.62 -20.86
C SER A 19 18.91 -5.73 -22.10
N ARG A 20 18.39 -4.53 -21.90
CA ARG A 20 18.25 -3.54 -22.99
C ARG A 20 19.61 -3.14 -23.60
N LYS A 21 20.62 -2.93 -22.76
CA LYS A 21 21.98 -2.57 -23.20
C LYS A 21 22.65 -3.70 -23.97
N ASN A 22 22.42 -4.94 -23.54
CA ASN A 22 23.04 -6.13 -24.14
C ASN A 22 22.30 -6.61 -25.40
N GLY A 23 21.11 -6.08 -25.69
CA GLY A 23 20.28 -6.54 -26.81
C GLY A 23 19.60 -7.87 -26.56
N ASP A 24 19.40 -8.25 -25.29
CA ASP A 24 18.73 -9.49 -24.90
C ASP A 24 17.30 -9.53 -25.49
N SER A 25 16.90 -10.73 -25.91
CA SER A 25 15.51 -11.00 -26.27
C SER A 25 14.59 -10.92 -25.06
N ARG A 26 13.28 -10.77 -25.32
CA ARG A 26 12.26 -10.81 -24.24
C ARG A 26 12.36 -12.10 -23.41
N GLN A 27 12.66 -13.22 -24.03
CA GLN A 27 12.75 -14.52 -23.33
C GLN A 27 13.98 -14.57 -22.41
N GLU A 28 15.12 -14.06 -22.84
CA GLU A 28 16.34 -13.96 -22.02
C GLU A 28 16.11 -13.05 -20.82
N PHE A 29 15.51 -11.87 -21.03
CA PHE A 29 15.13 -10.97 -19.94
C PHE A 29 14.21 -11.66 -18.93
N LEU A 30 13.15 -12.36 -19.40
CA LEU A 30 12.21 -13.05 -18.50
C LEU A 30 12.89 -14.16 -17.69
N ARG A 31 13.83 -14.90 -18.28
CA ARG A 31 14.61 -15.91 -17.54
C ARG A 31 15.48 -15.27 -16.45
N LYS A 32 16.16 -14.16 -16.76
CA LYS A 32 16.94 -13.42 -15.76
C LYS A 32 16.04 -12.86 -14.66
N ALA A 33 14.88 -12.31 -15.00
CA ALA A 33 13.92 -11.76 -14.06
C ALA A 33 13.32 -12.81 -13.14
N ALA A 34 13.08 -14.04 -13.61
CA ALA A 34 12.49 -15.12 -12.83
C ALA A 34 13.34 -15.54 -11.60
N GLY A 35 14.65 -15.25 -11.60
CA GLY A 35 15.53 -15.46 -10.45
C GLY A 35 15.40 -14.40 -9.34
N ILE A 36 14.61 -13.34 -9.55
CA ILE A 36 14.41 -12.29 -8.54
C ILE A 36 13.28 -12.70 -7.59
N PRO A 37 13.45 -12.61 -6.26
CA PRO A 37 12.40 -12.89 -5.31
C PRO A 37 11.11 -12.09 -5.61
N GLY A 38 9.97 -12.76 -5.59
CA GLY A 38 8.67 -12.16 -5.87
C GLY A 38 8.29 -12.10 -7.36
N ILE A 39 9.18 -12.42 -8.28
CA ILE A 39 8.84 -12.43 -9.71
C ILE A 39 8.27 -13.79 -10.11
N TYR A 40 7.04 -13.78 -10.62
CA TYR A 40 6.38 -14.90 -11.24
C TYR A 40 6.29 -14.68 -12.76
N VAL A 41 6.88 -15.60 -13.53
CA VAL A 41 6.82 -15.59 -15.00
C VAL A 41 6.02 -16.80 -15.47
N PRO A 42 4.73 -16.66 -15.79
CA PRO A 42 3.84 -17.79 -16.10
C PRO A 42 4.37 -18.72 -17.19
N SER A 43 5.02 -18.17 -18.21
CA SER A 43 5.56 -18.95 -19.35
C SER A 43 6.77 -19.84 -18.99
N LEU A 44 7.29 -19.74 -17.77
CA LEU A 44 8.38 -20.57 -17.26
C LEU A 44 7.89 -21.64 -16.27
N TYR A 45 6.59 -21.90 -16.23
CA TYR A 45 5.99 -22.99 -15.48
C TYR A 45 5.13 -23.84 -16.39
N GLU A 46 5.16 -25.15 -16.17
CA GLU A 46 4.27 -26.13 -16.79
C GLU A 46 3.20 -26.52 -15.80
N VAL A 47 1.95 -26.35 -16.19
CA VAL A 47 0.78 -26.70 -15.38
C VAL A 47 0.05 -27.85 -16.04
N THR A 48 -0.11 -28.98 -15.33
CA THR A 48 -0.95 -30.08 -15.79
C THR A 48 -2.19 -30.21 -14.91
N TYR A 49 -3.27 -30.69 -15.50
CA TYR A 49 -4.56 -30.80 -14.84
C TYR A 49 -5.05 -32.26 -14.80
N GLU A 50 -5.85 -32.57 -13.81
CA GLU A 50 -6.64 -33.79 -13.74
C GLU A 50 -7.89 -33.65 -14.63
N GLU A 51 -8.63 -34.77 -14.83
CA GLU A 51 -9.83 -34.80 -15.64
C GLU A 51 -10.95 -33.88 -15.09
N ASP A 52 -10.98 -33.67 -13.79
CA ASP A 52 -11.94 -32.77 -13.11
C ASP A 52 -11.53 -31.29 -13.13
N GLY A 53 -10.41 -30.93 -13.78
CA GLY A 53 -9.90 -29.58 -13.89
C GLY A 53 -9.07 -29.12 -12.69
N THR A 54 -8.82 -29.94 -11.69
CA THR A 54 -7.90 -29.61 -10.61
C THR A 54 -6.45 -29.65 -11.08
N ILE A 55 -5.57 -28.85 -10.45
CA ILE A 55 -4.14 -28.81 -10.79
C ILE A 55 -3.49 -30.11 -10.30
N ARG A 56 -2.94 -30.90 -11.26
CA ARG A 56 -2.15 -32.09 -10.98
C ARG A 56 -0.71 -31.77 -10.65
N SER A 57 -0.07 -30.89 -11.44
CA SER A 57 1.29 -30.45 -11.19
C SER A 57 1.48 -29.00 -11.63
N PHE A 58 2.42 -28.33 -10.95
CA PHE A 58 2.83 -26.97 -11.26
C PHE A 58 4.36 -26.91 -11.08
N LEU A 59 5.10 -27.04 -12.17
CA LEU A 59 6.53 -27.23 -12.14
C LEU A 59 7.29 -26.16 -12.93
N PRO A 60 8.45 -25.67 -12.44
CA PRO A 60 9.30 -24.77 -13.20
C PRO A 60 9.94 -25.51 -14.39
N THR A 61 10.07 -24.81 -15.52
CA THR A 61 10.66 -25.33 -16.75
C THR A 61 12.17 -25.08 -16.88
N ALA A 62 12.78 -24.38 -15.93
CA ALA A 62 14.20 -24.06 -15.93
C ALA A 62 14.77 -23.97 -14.50
N PRO A 63 16.05 -24.33 -14.29
CA PRO A 63 16.66 -24.37 -12.95
C PRO A 63 16.71 -23.03 -12.21
N VAL A 64 16.71 -21.92 -12.93
CA VAL A 64 16.71 -20.55 -12.34
C VAL A 64 15.34 -20.16 -11.78
N VAL A 65 14.29 -20.86 -12.16
CA VAL A 65 12.91 -20.58 -11.78
C VAL A 65 12.60 -21.30 -10.46
N PRO A 66 12.15 -20.60 -9.42
CA PRO A 66 11.84 -21.22 -8.13
C PRO A 66 10.57 -22.11 -8.25
N GLU A 67 10.53 -23.22 -7.54
CA GLU A 67 9.32 -24.07 -7.45
C GLU A 67 8.15 -23.27 -6.85
N LYS A 68 8.44 -22.38 -5.92
CA LYS A 68 7.46 -21.53 -5.26
C LYS A 68 7.92 -20.08 -5.24
N VAL A 69 7.11 -19.19 -5.78
CA VAL A 69 7.36 -17.75 -5.70
C VAL A 69 6.86 -17.22 -4.37
N GLU A 70 7.78 -16.77 -3.53
CA GLU A 70 7.44 -16.22 -2.23
C GLU A 70 7.02 -14.76 -2.33
N LYS A 71 5.96 -14.42 -1.60
CA LYS A 71 5.48 -13.05 -1.47
C LYS A 71 6.52 -12.19 -0.74
N GLN A 72 6.88 -11.07 -1.33
CA GLN A 72 7.79 -10.11 -0.73
C GLN A 72 7.04 -9.15 0.20
N LEU A 73 7.60 -8.89 1.38
CA LEU A 73 6.98 -8.07 2.41
C LEU A 73 8.00 -7.10 3.01
N VAL A 74 7.59 -5.84 3.18
CA VAL A 74 8.30 -4.86 3.99
C VAL A 74 7.80 -5.01 5.44
N MET A 75 8.59 -5.63 6.29
CA MET A 75 8.21 -5.86 7.69
C MET A 75 8.32 -4.58 8.52
N GLU A 76 9.34 -3.76 8.28
CA GLU A 76 9.56 -2.49 8.97
C GLU A 76 9.07 -1.30 8.11
N MET A 77 7.88 -0.83 8.43
CA MET A 77 7.22 0.25 7.68
C MET A 77 7.81 1.64 7.95
N THR A 78 8.38 1.86 9.12
CA THR A 78 8.89 3.16 9.54
C THR A 78 10.11 3.58 8.73
N GLU A 79 11.02 2.63 8.49
CA GLU A 79 12.24 2.82 7.74
C GLU A 79 12.06 2.68 6.21
N SER A 80 10.86 2.27 5.78
CA SER A 80 10.59 2.11 4.35
C SER A 80 10.70 3.43 3.59
N VAL A 81 11.21 3.37 2.36
CA VAL A 81 11.31 4.53 1.48
C VAL A 81 9.93 5.09 1.21
N TYR A 82 9.75 6.39 1.49
CA TYR A 82 8.53 7.11 1.23
C TYR A 82 8.83 8.44 0.51
N PRO A 83 8.09 8.81 -0.54
CA PRO A 83 8.37 10.02 -1.31
C PRO A 83 8.02 11.28 -0.49
N GLU A 84 9.05 11.99 -0.03
CA GLU A 84 8.89 13.25 0.71
C GLU A 84 8.66 14.47 -0.21
N LYS A 85 8.96 14.30 -1.51
CA LYS A 85 8.76 15.30 -2.56
C LYS A 85 8.01 14.67 -3.73
N PRO A 86 6.72 14.34 -3.57
CA PRO A 86 5.92 13.81 -4.67
C PRO A 86 5.82 14.84 -5.79
N LEU A 87 5.67 14.35 -7.02
CA LEU A 87 5.46 15.21 -8.17
C LEU A 87 4.10 15.90 -8.08
N VAL A 88 4.08 17.22 -8.22
CA VAL A 88 2.85 18.01 -8.28
C VAL A 88 2.56 18.31 -9.76
N PRO A 89 1.41 17.86 -10.30
CA PRO A 89 1.06 18.10 -11.69
C PRO A 89 0.65 19.57 -11.93
N PHE A 90 0.84 20.08 -13.16
CA PHE A 90 0.37 21.41 -13.55
C PHE A 90 -1.14 21.54 -13.61
N ILE A 91 -1.84 20.46 -13.90
CA ILE A 91 -3.30 20.41 -13.93
C ILE A 91 -3.80 19.75 -12.65
N LYS A 92 -4.93 20.20 -12.15
CA LYS A 92 -5.55 19.61 -10.95
C LYS A 92 -5.90 18.15 -11.21
N ALA A 93 -5.29 17.24 -10.41
CA ALA A 93 -5.58 15.82 -10.46
C ALA A 93 -6.80 15.48 -9.57
N THR A 94 -7.43 14.34 -9.80
CA THR A 94 -8.54 13.85 -8.97
C THR A 94 -8.13 13.67 -7.51
N GLN A 95 -6.88 13.24 -7.26
CA GLN A 95 -6.29 13.04 -5.95
C GLN A 95 -5.23 14.12 -5.65
N ASP A 96 -5.65 15.38 -5.58
CA ASP A 96 -4.77 16.54 -5.39
C ASP A 96 -4.51 16.79 -3.89
N ARG A 97 -3.78 15.86 -3.27
CA ARG A 97 -3.54 15.83 -1.82
C ARG A 97 -2.27 15.07 -1.44
N VAL A 98 -1.77 15.33 -0.24
CA VAL A 98 -0.77 14.45 0.41
C VAL A 98 -1.46 13.19 0.90
N VAL A 99 -0.91 12.02 0.58
CA VAL A 99 -1.38 10.74 1.11
C VAL A 99 -0.34 10.19 2.07
N LEU A 100 -0.74 9.82 3.29
CA LEU A 100 0.08 9.15 4.28
C LEU A 100 -0.40 7.71 4.46
N GLU A 101 0.40 6.75 4.01
CA GLU A 101 0.16 5.35 4.29
C GLU A 101 0.53 5.05 5.74
N ILE A 102 -0.49 4.89 6.60
CA ILE A 102 -0.31 4.70 8.05
C ILE A 102 -0.05 3.26 8.45
N MET A 103 -0.65 2.31 7.70
CA MET A 103 -0.48 0.88 7.93
C MET A 103 -0.78 0.07 6.68
N ARG A 104 -0.26 -1.14 6.61
CA ARG A 104 -0.58 -2.18 5.62
C ARG A 104 -1.19 -3.40 6.29
N GLY A 105 -2.08 -4.07 5.57
CA GLY A 105 -2.83 -5.21 6.08
C GLY A 105 -4.07 -4.78 6.86
N CYS A 106 -4.83 -5.76 7.33
CA CYS A 106 -6.02 -5.56 8.13
C CYS A 106 -6.18 -6.72 9.12
N ILE A 107 -6.51 -6.42 10.37
CA ILE A 107 -6.74 -7.42 11.42
C ILE A 107 -8.08 -8.14 11.28
N ARG A 108 -8.98 -7.56 10.49
CA ARG A 108 -10.36 -8.07 10.32
C ARG A 108 -10.36 -9.30 9.43
N GLY A 109 -11.33 -10.16 9.64
CA GLY A 109 -11.49 -11.40 8.88
C GLY A 109 -12.76 -11.41 8.03
N CYS A 110 -13.17 -10.27 7.47
CA CYS A 110 -14.38 -10.15 6.66
C CYS A 110 -14.36 -11.17 5.52
N ARG A 111 -15.35 -12.06 5.46
CA ARG A 111 -15.38 -13.22 4.53
C ARG A 111 -15.39 -12.81 3.07
N PHE A 112 -15.92 -11.65 2.74
CA PHE A 112 -15.96 -11.09 1.40
C PHE A 112 -14.68 -10.36 0.98
N CYS A 113 -13.77 -10.04 1.92
CA CYS A 113 -12.64 -9.15 1.67
C CYS A 113 -11.37 -9.90 1.32
N GLN A 114 -11.03 -9.91 0.04
CA GLN A 114 -9.77 -10.48 -0.44
C GLN A 114 -8.55 -9.66 0.02
N ALA A 115 -8.65 -8.33 0.06
CA ALA A 115 -7.56 -7.45 0.46
C ALA A 115 -7.09 -7.74 1.90
N GLY A 116 -8.01 -8.04 2.83
CA GLY A 116 -7.68 -8.41 4.20
C GLY A 116 -6.84 -9.68 4.30
N MET A 117 -6.87 -10.56 3.29
CA MET A 117 -6.04 -11.77 3.23
C MET A 117 -4.72 -11.52 2.52
N ILE A 118 -4.76 -10.79 1.38
CA ILE A 118 -3.59 -10.55 0.53
C ILE A 118 -2.53 -9.71 1.25
N TYR A 119 -2.92 -8.68 2.00
CA TYR A 119 -1.99 -7.71 2.60
C TYR A 119 -1.57 -8.04 4.04
N ARG A 120 -1.84 -9.24 4.53
CA ARG A 120 -1.29 -9.70 5.82
C ARG A 120 0.23 -9.93 5.75
N PRO A 121 0.95 -9.76 6.89
CA PRO A 121 0.49 -9.34 8.22
C PRO A 121 0.18 -7.85 8.31
N VAL A 122 -0.46 -7.44 9.43
CA VAL A 122 -0.65 -6.02 9.74
C VAL A 122 0.68 -5.41 10.17
N ARG A 123 1.01 -4.27 9.61
CA ARG A 123 2.23 -3.51 9.92
C ARG A 123 1.87 -2.03 9.95
N GLU A 124 2.24 -1.37 11.03
CA GLU A 124 1.97 0.04 11.26
C GLU A 124 3.24 0.86 11.08
N LYS A 125 3.11 2.06 10.54
CA LYS A 125 4.18 3.05 10.53
C LYS A 125 4.16 3.83 11.84
N ASN A 126 5.32 4.11 12.39
CA ASN A 126 5.47 4.87 13.62
C ASN A 126 4.84 6.27 13.49
N VAL A 127 4.13 6.72 14.51
CA VAL A 127 3.40 7.99 14.51
C VAL A 127 4.33 9.20 14.36
N GLU A 128 5.50 9.19 14.98
CA GLU A 128 6.47 10.29 14.86
C GLU A 128 6.99 10.41 13.42
N ARG A 129 7.22 9.27 12.75
CA ARG A 129 7.60 9.28 11.35
C ARG A 129 6.49 9.84 10.45
N LEU A 130 5.23 9.53 10.76
CA LEU A 130 4.08 10.08 10.03
C LEU A 130 3.94 11.60 10.23
N LYS A 131 4.15 12.10 11.44
CA LYS A 131 4.18 13.54 11.75
C LYS A 131 5.26 14.26 10.93
N GLU A 132 6.47 13.70 10.89
CA GLU A 132 7.58 14.22 10.09
C GLU A 132 7.25 14.24 8.59
N LEU A 133 6.75 13.13 8.05
CA LEU A 133 6.35 13.01 6.65
C LEU A 133 5.26 14.01 6.28
N ALA A 134 4.23 14.17 7.12
CA ALA A 134 3.17 15.15 6.91
C ALA A 134 3.75 16.56 6.73
N TYR A 135 4.60 16.99 7.65
CA TYR A 135 5.22 18.30 7.60
C TYR A 135 6.08 18.49 6.33
N ARG A 136 6.94 17.52 6.02
CA ARG A 136 7.84 17.59 4.86
C ARG A 136 7.09 17.58 3.54
N MET A 137 6.09 16.71 3.40
CA MET A 137 5.32 16.58 2.17
C MET A 137 4.48 17.82 1.91
N LEU A 138 3.76 18.35 2.91
CA LEU A 138 3.00 19.60 2.77
C LEU A 138 3.92 20.77 2.40
N LYS A 139 5.07 20.92 3.08
CA LYS A 139 6.04 21.96 2.78
C LYS A 139 6.57 21.87 1.35
N ASN A 140 6.77 20.66 0.83
CA ASN A 140 7.36 20.44 -0.49
C ASN A 140 6.34 20.54 -1.63
N THR A 141 5.05 20.35 -1.36
CA THR A 141 4.00 20.28 -2.40
C THR A 141 3.05 21.46 -2.39
N GLY A 142 2.82 22.07 -1.22
CA GLY A 142 1.81 23.12 -1.07
C GLY A 142 0.37 22.61 -1.12
N HIS A 143 0.11 21.32 -1.02
CA HIS A 143 -1.24 20.77 -0.97
C HIS A 143 -2.00 21.25 0.27
N GLU A 144 -3.31 21.43 0.13
CA GLU A 144 -4.24 21.87 1.19
C GLU A 144 -5.04 20.71 1.80
N GLU A 145 -4.66 19.46 1.52
CA GLU A 145 -5.31 18.27 2.05
C GLU A 145 -4.30 17.17 2.36
N ILE A 146 -4.48 16.50 3.53
CA ILE A 146 -3.82 15.25 3.89
C ILE A 146 -4.87 14.16 3.99
N SER A 147 -4.64 13.03 3.33
CA SER A 147 -5.43 11.81 3.45
C SER A 147 -4.61 10.71 4.10
N LEU A 148 -5.16 10.06 5.12
CA LEU A 148 -4.56 8.85 5.69
C LEU A 148 -4.96 7.64 4.86
N SER A 149 -4.01 6.76 4.54
CA SER A 149 -4.25 5.58 3.70
C SER A 149 -4.00 4.29 4.46
N SER A 150 -5.01 3.42 4.47
CA SER A 150 -4.95 2.05 4.98
C SER A 150 -6.17 1.25 4.52
N LEU A 151 -6.20 -0.06 4.82
CA LEU A 151 -7.39 -0.89 4.65
C LEU A 151 -8.44 -0.69 5.76
N SER A 152 -8.03 -0.17 6.92
CA SER A 152 -8.92 0.11 8.06
C SER A 152 -8.28 1.16 8.95
N SER A 153 -8.51 2.43 8.66
CA SER A 153 -7.88 3.54 9.40
C SER A 153 -8.28 3.56 10.87
N SER A 154 -9.49 3.13 11.19
CA SER A 154 -9.98 3.03 12.58
C SER A 154 -9.20 2.03 13.44
N ASP A 155 -8.49 1.08 12.84
CA ASP A 155 -7.71 0.04 13.55
C ASP A 155 -6.23 0.45 13.77
N TYR A 156 -5.81 1.63 13.29
CA TYR A 156 -4.47 2.15 13.55
C TYR A 156 -4.35 2.63 15.01
N ARG A 157 -3.37 2.09 15.76
CA ARG A 157 -3.27 2.29 17.22
C ARG A 157 -3.12 3.73 17.65
N SER A 158 -2.35 4.51 16.90
CA SER A 158 -2.09 5.92 17.21
C SER A 158 -2.93 6.88 16.36
N LEU A 159 -4.14 6.47 15.93
CA LEU A 159 -4.99 7.29 15.07
C LEU A 159 -5.34 8.64 15.71
N GLU A 160 -5.79 8.62 16.95
CA GLU A 160 -6.20 9.83 17.68
C GLU A 160 -5.04 10.81 17.86
N GLU A 161 -3.86 10.30 18.25
CA GLU A 161 -2.66 11.10 18.40
C GLU A 161 -2.26 11.76 17.08
N LEU A 162 -2.23 10.99 16.00
CA LEU A 162 -1.88 11.48 14.67
C LEU A 162 -2.87 12.54 14.19
N VAL A 163 -4.16 12.28 14.29
CA VAL A 163 -5.22 13.19 13.84
C VAL A 163 -5.18 14.50 14.64
N THR A 164 -5.06 14.41 15.96
CA THR A 164 -4.92 15.59 16.83
C THR A 164 -3.72 16.44 16.42
N PHE A 165 -2.55 15.82 16.24
CA PHE A 165 -1.35 16.52 15.78
C PHE A 165 -1.55 17.21 14.42
N LEU A 166 -2.16 16.53 13.45
CA LEU A 166 -2.40 17.08 12.12
C LEU A 166 -3.33 18.29 12.18
N ILE A 167 -4.40 18.21 12.97
CA ILE A 167 -5.34 19.31 13.15
C ILE A 167 -4.65 20.49 13.82
N ASP A 168 -4.04 20.29 14.98
CA ASP A 168 -3.41 21.36 15.78
C ASP A 168 -2.31 22.07 14.99
N THR A 169 -1.54 21.32 14.17
CA THR A 169 -0.40 21.87 13.44
C THR A 169 -0.80 22.58 12.17
N PHE A 170 -1.85 22.11 11.46
CA PHE A 170 -2.13 22.53 10.08
C PHE A 170 -3.48 23.20 9.89
N HIS A 171 -4.42 23.12 10.83
CA HIS A 171 -5.73 23.77 10.70
C HIS A 171 -5.61 25.27 10.41
N GLY A 172 -4.83 26.00 11.18
CA GLY A 172 -4.59 27.44 10.97
C GLY A 172 -3.88 27.78 9.65
N LYS A 173 -3.42 26.77 8.89
CA LYS A 173 -2.77 26.92 7.58
C LYS A 173 -3.69 26.52 6.41
N GLY A 174 -4.97 26.25 6.69
CA GLY A 174 -5.95 25.86 5.67
C GLY A 174 -5.84 24.43 5.15
N VAL A 175 -5.08 23.55 5.85
CA VAL A 175 -4.93 22.14 5.46
C VAL A 175 -6.02 21.28 6.09
N ASN A 176 -6.72 20.50 5.27
CA ASN A 176 -7.77 19.59 5.68
C ASN A 176 -7.24 18.18 5.93
N VAL A 177 -7.83 17.46 6.88
CA VAL A 177 -7.53 16.04 7.14
C VAL A 177 -8.67 15.17 6.66
N SER A 178 -8.37 14.18 5.80
CA SER A 178 -9.33 13.21 5.26
C SER A 178 -9.04 11.83 5.81
N LEU A 179 -10.07 11.16 6.33
CA LEU A 179 -10.01 9.83 6.93
C LEU A 179 -10.83 8.84 6.12
N PRO A 180 -10.24 8.16 5.13
CA PRO A 180 -10.92 7.09 4.40
C PRO A 180 -10.94 5.78 5.20
N SER A 181 -11.74 4.82 4.75
CA SER A 181 -11.78 3.45 5.28
C SER A 181 -12.13 3.37 6.77
N LEU A 182 -13.15 4.13 7.16
CA LEU A 182 -13.67 4.12 8.52
C LEU A 182 -14.72 3.00 8.69
N ARG A 183 -14.60 2.29 9.81
CA ARG A 183 -15.58 1.28 10.24
C ARG A 183 -16.46 1.87 11.33
N ILE A 184 -17.76 1.58 11.29
CA ILE A 184 -18.72 2.08 12.31
C ILE A 184 -18.41 1.52 13.70
N ASP A 185 -18.01 0.25 13.78
CA ASP A 185 -17.77 -0.48 15.02
C ASP A 185 -16.45 -0.14 15.74
N ALA A 186 -15.54 0.57 15.06
CA ALA A 186 -14.20 0.89 15.58
C ALA A 186 -13.91 2.40 15.58
N PHE A 187 -14.95 3.23 15.54
CA PHE A 187 -14.78 4.67 15.35
C PHE A 187 -14.99 5.47 16.64
N SER A 188 -14.02 6.36 16.97
CA SER A 188 -14.14 7.27 18.09
C SER A 188 -14.91 8.55 17.71
N LEU A 189 -15.97 8.86 18.45
CA LEU A 189 -16.75 10.10 18.27
C LEU A 189 -15.88 11.34 18.52
N ASP A 190 -14.90 11.25 19.41
CA ASP A 190 -13.99 12.36 19.74
C ASP A 190 -13.10 12.73 18.56
N VAL A 191 -12.56 11.72 17.85
CA VAL A 191 -11.79 11.94 16.61
C VAL A 191 -12.67 12.58 15.55
N MET A 192 -13.93 12.16 15.43
CA MET A 192 -14.86 12.71 14.45
C MET A 192 -15.18 14.17 14.71
N SER A 193 -15.47 14.55 15.95
CA SER A 193 -15.74 15.93 16.33
C SER A 193 -14.57 16.83 15.93
N LYS A 194 -13.34 16.45 16.28
CA LYS A 194 -12.14 17.21 15.93
C LYS A 194 -11.96 17.41 14.42
N VAL A 195 -12.22 16.37 13.62
CA VAL A 195 -12.08 16.46 12.14
C VAL A 195 -13.16 17.34 11.53
N GLN A 196 -14.40 17.28 12.03
CA GLN A 196 -15.52 18.09 11.51
C GLN A 196 -15.42 19.56 11.89
N ASP A 197 -14.78 19.90 13.00
CA ASP A 197 -14.56 21.28 13.42
C ASP A 197 -13.65 22.06 12.46
N VAL A 198 -12.81 21.36 11.70
CA VAL A 198 -11.88 21.97 10.73
C VAL A 198 -12.56 22.31 9.41
N LYS A 199 -13.28 21.36 8.86
CA LYS A 199 -14.10 21.52 7.64
C LYS A 199 -15.15 20.42 7.62
N LYS A 200 -16.39 20.82 7.26
CA LYS A 200 -17.45 19.82 7.01
C LYS A 200 -17.06 18.97 5.81
N SER A 201 -16.37 17.87 6.07
CA SER A 201 -16.08 16.83 5.08
C SER A 201 -17.10 15.71 5.20
N SER A 202 -17.49 15.12 4.08
CA SER A 202 -18.31 13.91 4.10
C SER A 202 -17.48 12.75 4.65
N LEU A 203 -17.97 12.07 5.67
CA LEU A 203 -17.40 10.83 6.16
C LEU A 203 -18.13 9.65 5.50
N THR A 204 -17.35 8.67 5.04
CA THR A 204 -17.90 7.44 4.47
C THR A 204 -17.61 6.29 5.42
N PHE A 205 -18.68 5.66 5.89
CA PHE A 205 -18.60 4.52 6.79
C PHE A 205 -19.08 3.24 6.11
N ALA A 206 -18.40 2.15 6.42
CA ALA A 206 -18.82 0.81 6.04
C ALA A 206 -19.42 0.06 7.25
N PRO A 207 -20.68 -0.42 7.18
CA PRO A 207 -21.29 -1.22 8.24
C PRO A 207 -20.71 -2.62 8.32
N GLU A 208 -20.09 -3.10 7.24
CA GLU A 208 -19.40 -4.39 7.10
C GLU A 208 -20.31 -5.64 7.21
N ALA A 209 -21.57 -5.48 7.59
CA ALA A 209 -22.57 -6.53 7.66
C ALA A 209 -23.97 -5.99 7.33
N GLY A 210 -24.83 -6.82 6.74
CA GLY A 210 -26.22 -6.50 6.44
C GLY A 210 -27.23 -7.00 7.47
N SER A 211 -26.76 -7.74 8.46
CA SER A 211 -27.56 -8.27 9.58
C SER A 211 -26.72 -8.36 10.85
N GLN A 212 -27.40 -8.44 11.98
CA GLN A 212 -26.78 -8.71 13.28
C GLN A 212 -26.23 -10.11 13.36
#